data_0bf5a67fcff0759143e017979e644179
#
_entry.id   0bf5a67fcff0759143e017979e644179
#
_cell.length_a   1.000
_cell.length_b   1.000
_cell.length_c   1.000
_cell.angle_alpha   90.00
_cell.angle_beta   90.00
_cell.angle_gamma   90.00
#
_symmetry.space_group_name_H-M   'P 1'
#
loop_
_entity.id
_entity.type
_entity.pdbx_description
1 polymer ?
#
loop_
_entity_poly.entity_id
_entity_poly.type
_entity_poly.pdbx_seq_one_letter_code
_entity_poly.pdbx_strand_id
1 'polypeptide(L)'
;MVGRTEPLPPPAAAPAVAPNIEYALGAFSFQMNDGDAEPSYFDARLLAAGIIDEWRRRGYIADAAQVDPGFFSTAAPYGVTFNGAARADTSFWAQLLNALTLLLVPYPVTTHYDIHLVVAPTAGGQPAFASASSSDRTWVGLLLVFGAPFAERGHDQEVARIADALYVQLRDQGALSDPPR
;
A
#
# COMPACT_ATOMS: atom_id res chain seq x y z
N MET A 1 -7.58 -24.98 -2.65
CA MET A 1 -8.72 -24.25 -2.06
C MET A 1 -8.68 -22.85 -2.66
N VAL A 2 -9.61 -22.50 -3.52
CA VAL A 2 -9.75 -21.14 -4.06
C VAL A 2 -10.36 -20.31 -2.92
N GLY A 3 -9.55 -19.42 -2.32
CA GLY A 3 -10.06 -18.49 -1.33
C GLY A 3 -11.22 -17.69 -1.95
N ARG A 4 -12.38 -17.68 -1.32
CA ARG A 4 -13.47 -16.78 -1.68
C ARG A 4 -12.93 -15.36 -1.49
N THR A 5 -12.61 -14.71 -2.59
CA THR A 5 -12.38 -13.26 -2.59
C THR A 5 -13.73 -12.64 -2.28
N GLU A 6 -13.86 -12.08 -1.10
CA GLU A 6 -15.03 -11.29 -0.73
C GLU A 6 -15.14 -10.14 -1.74
N PRO A 7 -16.33 -9.87 -2.30
CA PRO A 7 -16.47 -8.79 -3.28
C PRO A 7 -16.00 -7.49 -2.64
N LEU A 8 -15.20 -6.72 -3.39
CA LEU A 8 -14.74 -5.41 -2.98
C LEU A 8 -15.96 -4.54 -2.60
N PRO A 9 -15.92 -3.83 -1.47
CA PRO A 9 -16.97 -2.86 -1.15
C PRO A 9 -17.06 -1.84 -2.30
N PRO A 10 -18.24 -1.27 -2.54
CA PRO A 10 -18.39 -0.25 -3.57
C PRO A 10 -17.42 0.91 -3.27
N PRO A 11 -16.79 1.49 -4.30
CA PRO A 11 -15.84 2.58 -4.12
C PRO A 11 -16.52 3.76 -3.39
N ALA A 12 -15.77 4.45 -2.57
CA ALA A 12 -16.25 5.67 -1.93
C ALA A 12 -16.60 6.74 -2.98
N ALA A 13 -17.49 7.64 -2.64
CA ALA A 13 -17.79 8.78 -3.52
C ALA A 13 -16.54 9.66 -3.66
N ALA A 14 -16.18 9.98 -4.91
CA ALA A 14 -15.12 10.93 -5.19
C ALA A 14 -15.51 12.36 -4.77
N PRO A 15 -14.53 13.22 -4.42
CA PRO A 15 -14.81 14.62 -4.11
C PRO A 15 -15.31 15.36 -5.37
N ALA A 16 -16.04 16.47 -5.18
CA ALA A 16 -16.54 17.28 -6.30
C ALA A 16 -15.39 17.89 -7.13
N VAL A 17 -14.28 18.23 -6.45
CA VAL A 17 -13.03 18.67 -7.06
C VAL A 17 -11.89 17.83 -6.48
N ALA A 18 -11.32 16.97 -7.30
CA ALA A 18 -10.20 16.14 -6.89
C ALA A 18 -8.93 17.00 -6.63
N PRO A 19 -8.33 16.97 -5.43
CA PRO A 19 -7.16 17.79 -5.14
C PRO A 19 -5.89 17.21 -5.78
N ASN A 20 -4.92 18.09 -6.04
CA ASN A 20 -3.53 17.67 -6.26
C ASN A 20 -2.87 17.42 -4.91
N ILE A 21 -1.97 16.45 -4.84
CA ILE A 21 -1.21 16.15 -3.64
C ILE A 21 0.29 16.09 -3.92
N GLU A 22 1.08 16.36 -2.91
CA GLU A 22 2.48 15.96 -2.85
C GLU A 22 2.62 14.79 -1.88
N TYR A 23 3.44 13.79 -2.21
CA TYR A 23 3.65 12.68 -1.29
C TYR A 23 5.12 12.37 -1.07
N ALA A 24 5.44 11.95 0.14
CA ALA A 24 6.75 11.54 0.55
C ALA A 24 6.72 10.13 1.15
N LEU A 25 7.82 9.40 0.97
CA LEU A 25 8.04 8.12 1.65
C LEU A 25 8.73 8.42 2.98
N GLY A 26 8.07 8.10 4.08
CA GLY A 26 8.62 8.19 5.43
C GLY A 26 9.32 6.90 5.84
N ALA A 27 9.20 6.53 7.11
CA ALA A 27 9.78 5.31 7.64
C ALA A 27 9.01 4.08 7.16
N PHE A 28 9.71 3.15 6.53
CA PHE A 28 9.17 1.84 6.15
C PHE A 28 10.19 0.76 6.49
N SER A 29 9.73 -0.34 7.10
CA SER A 29 10.57 -1.46 7.47
C SER A 29 10.04 -2.77 6.89
N PHE A 30 10.96 -3.69 6.63
CA PHE A 30 10.66 -5.06 6.26
C PHE A 30 11.28 -6.02 7.27
N GLN A 31 10.52 -7.03 7.67
CA GLN A 31 10.96 -8.08 8.58
C GLN A 31 10.63 -9.44 7.97
N MET A 32 11.57 -10.37 7.99
CA MET A 32 11.33 -11.75 7.57
C MET A 32 11.36 -12.68 8.79
N ASN A 33 10.26 -13.38 9.05
CA ASN A 33 10.04 -14.21 10.23
C ASN A 33 10.34 -13.41 11.53
N ASP A 34 11.19 -13.97 12.40
CA ASP A 34 11.62 -13.35 13.66
C ASP A 34 12.98 -12.63 13.53
N GLY A 35 13.42 -12.35 12.31
CA GLY A 35 14.63 -11.56 12.06
C GLY A 35 14.49 -10.09 12.45
N ASP A 36 15.58 -9.34 12.34
CA ASP A 36 15.55 -7.91 12.60
C ASP A 36 14.76 -7.16 11.49
N ALA A 37 14.08 -6.09 11.87
CA ALA A 37 13.39 -5.23 10.93
C ALA A 37 14.41 -4.31 10.23
N GLU A 38 14.45 -4.35 8.91
CA GLU A 38 15.35 -3.54 8.09
C GLU A 38 14.58 -2.46 7.32
N PRO A 39 15.17 -1.28 7.10
CA PRO A 39 14.55 -0.26 6.26
C PRO A 39 14.32 -0.77 4.83
N SER A 40 13.12 -0.62 4.28
CA SER A 40 12.77 -1.07 2.93
C SER A 40 12.13 0.06 2.12
N TYR A 41 12.94 0.76 1.34
CA TYR A 41 12.45 1.79 0.44
C TYR A 41 11.78 1.23 -0.82
N PHE A 42 12.17 0.03 -1.24
CA PHE A 42 11.61 -0.58 -2.45
C PHE A 42 10.12 -0.92 -2.26
N ASP A 43 9.80 -1.62 -1.17
CA ASP A 43 8.42 -1.99 -0.85
C ASP A 43 7.56 -0.76 -0.58
N ALA A 44 8.09 0.23 0.14
CA ALA A 44 7.41 1.51 0.37
C ALA A 44 7.04 2.21 -0.93
N ARG A 45 7.97 2.24 -1.90
CA ARG A 45 7.76 2.89 -3.19
C ARG A 45 6.69 2.19 -4.03
N LEU A 46 6.75 0.87 -4.12
CA LEU A 46 5.77 0.08 -4.88
C LEU A 46 4.37 0.25 -4.30
N LEU A 47 4.25 0.15 -2.98
CA LEU A 47 2.98 0.26 -2.29
C LEU A 47 2.37 1.66 -2.40
N ALA A 48 3.17 2.71 -2.16
CA ALA A 48 2.73 4.08 -2.31
C ALA A 48 2.30 4.38 -3.75
N ALA A 49 3.07 3.94 -4.74
CA ALA A 49 2.73 4.11 -6.15
C ALA A 49 1.39 3.42 -6.49
N GLY A 50 1.18 2.19 -6.03
CA GLY A 50 -0.07 1.47 -6.24
C GLY A 50 -1.27 2.17 -5.61
N ILE A 51 -1.16 2.67 -4.38
CA ILE A 51 -2.23 3.43 -3.71
C ILE A 51 -2.52 4.74 -4.45
N ILE A 52 -1.49 5.48 -4.86
CA ILE A 52 -1.62 6.74 -5.60
C ILE A 52 -2.29 6.52 -6.96
N ASP A 53 -1.89 5.50 -7.70
CA ASP A 53 -2.49 5.17 -8.99
C ASP A 53 -3.95 4.76 -8.84
N GLU A 54 -4.29 4.02 -7.79
CA GLU A 54 -5.67 3.67 -7.49
C GLU A 54 -6.51 4.90 -7.12
N TRP A 55 -5.96 5.83 -6.32
CA TRP A 55 -6.63 7.09 -5.97
C TRP A 55 -6.88 7.96 -7.21
N ARG A 56 -5.92 8.05 -8.13
CA ARG A 56 -6.10 8.73 -9.43
C ARG A 56 -7.18 8.05 -10.26
N ARG A 57 -7.13 6.74 -10.38
CA ARG A 57 -8.07 5.94 -11.17
C ARG A 57 -9.52 6.11 -10.67
N ARG A 58 -9.71 6.28 -9.37
CA ARG A 58 -11.03 6.50 -8.74
C ARG A 58 -11.44 7.96 -8.68
N GLY A 59 -10.57 8.88 -9.08
CA GLY A 59 -10.86 10.31 -9.04
C GLY A 59 -10.83 10.90 -7.63
N TYR A 60 -10.19 10.24 -6.66
CA TYR A 60 -10.02 10.76 -5.31
C TYR A 60 -9.01 11.91 -5.26
N ILE A 61 -8.02 11.86 -6.15
CA ILE A 61 -7.03 12.90 -6.38
C ILE A 61 -6.92 13.16 -7.89
N ALA A 62 -6.56 14.39 -8.27
CA ALA A 62 -6.34 14.74 -9.67
C ALA A 62 -4.92 14.36 -10.12
N ASP A 63 -3.92 14.73 -9.32
CA ASP A 63 -2.51 14.40 -9.59
C ASP A 63 -1.71 14.28 -8.28
N ALA A 64 -0.53 13.63 -8.37
CA ALA A 64 0.38 13.46 -7.24
C ALA A 64 1.83 13.59 -7.68
N ALA A 65 2.62 14.37 -6.96
CA ALA A 65 4.05 14.50 -7.16
C ALA A 65 4.81 13.91 -5.96
N GLN A 66 5.82 13.08 -6.23
CA GLN A 66 6.70 12.60 -5.18
C GLN A 66 7.72 13.67 -4.83
N VAL A 67 7.89 13.92 -3.53
CA VAL A 67 8.86 14.87 -2.97
C VAL A 67 9.71 14.21 -1.88
N ASP A 68 10.79 14.84 -1.49
CA ASP A 68 11.57 14.36 -0.35
C ASP A 68 10.82 14.62 0.97
N PRO A 69 10.98 13.75 1.99
CA PRO A 69 10.33 13.91 3.28
C PRO A 69 10.62 15.29 3.90
N GLY A 70 9.56 16.00 4.29
CA GLY A 70 9.66 17.33 4.89
C GLY A 70 9.75 18.50 3.90
N PHE A 71 9.77 18.25 2.59
CA PHE A 71 9.87 19.29 1.56
C PHE A 71 8.57 19.47 0.78
N PHE A 72 7.43 19.49 1.47
CA PHE A 72 6.15 19.80 0.84
C PHE A 72 6.08 21.27 0.45
N SER A 73 5.68 21.50 -0.81
CA SER A 73 5.49 22.86 -1.32
C SER A 73 4.05 23.35 -1.06
N THR A 74 3.84 24.65 -1.24
CA THR A 74 2.48 25.22 -1.21
C THR A 74 1.73 25.07 -2.53
N ALA A 75 2.33 24.41 -3.53
CA ALA A 75 1.71 24.21 -4.84
C ALA A 75 0.57 23.18 -4.80
N ALA A 76 0.67 22.19 -3.90
CA ALA A 76 -0.40 21.24 -3.65
C ALA A 76 -1.08 21.57 -2.32
N PRO A 77 -2.43 21.44 -2.20
CA PRO A 77 -3.15 21.72 -0.97
C PRO A 77 -2.85 20.73 0.16
N TYR A 78 -2.35 19.54 -0.16
CA TYR A 78 -2.05 18.50 0.82
C TYR A 78 -0.70 17.86 0.58
N GLY A 79 0.05 17.64 1.68
CA GLY A 79 1.22 16.79 1.75
C GLY A 79 0.86 15.46 2.42
N VAL A 80 1.22 14.34 1.79
CA VAL A 80 0.92 12.98 2.26
C VAL A 80 2.23 12.26 2.58
N THR A 81 2.40 11.77 3.81
CA THR A 81 3.54 10.94 4.19
C THR A 81 3.11 9.49 4.36
N PHE A 82 3.74 8.60 3.61
CA PHE A 82 3.55 7.16 3.70
C PHE A 82 4.57 6.56 4.66
N ASN A 83 4.09 5.93 5.73
CA ASN A 83 4.89 5.14 6.65
C ASN A 83 4.33 3.71 6.71
N GLY A 84 5.13 2.75 7.14
CA GLY A 84 4.61 1.41 7.33
C GLY A 84 5.65 0.38 7.70
N ALA A 85 5.16 -0.84 7.80
CA ALA A 85 5.97 -2.03 7.99
C ALA A 85 5.40 -3.18 7.16
N ALA A 86 6.27 -4.03 6.68
CA ALA A 86 5.91 -5.30 6.08
C ALA A 86 6.60 -6.43 6.84
N ARG A 87 5.86 -7.50 7.15
CA ARG A 87 6.40 -8.71 7.76
C ARG A 87 6.05 -9.91 6.88
N ALA A 88 7.06 -10.63 6.45
CA ALA A 88 6.90 -11.87 5.70
C ALA A 88 7.15 -13.07 6.59
N ASP A 89 6.14 -13.91 6.75
CA ASP A 89 6.23 -15.14 7.54
C ASP A 89 6.25 -16.37 6.61
N THR A 90 7.20 -17.27 6.84
CA THR A 90 7.32 -18.51 6.07
C THR A 90 7.88 -19.62 6.96
N SER A 91 7.49 -20.87 6.66
CA SER A 91 7.97 -22.05 7.39
C SER A 91 9.41 -22.38 7.03
N PHE A 92 10.27 -22.56 8.04
CA PHE A 92 11.65 -23.04 7.85
C PHE A 92 11.71 -24.35 7.03
N TRP A 93 10.82 -25.30 7.33
CA TRP A 93 10.77 -26.58 6.62
C TRP A 93 10.38 -26.43 5.16
N ALA A 94 9.49 -25.48 4.86
CA ALA A 94 9.10 -25.16 3.49
C ALA A 94 10.26 -24.54 2.70
N GLN A 95 11.04 -23.65 3.32
CA GLN A 95 12.25 -23.08 2.73
C GLN A 95 13.30 -24.16 2.47
N LEU A 96 13.56 -25.03 3.45
CA LEU A 96 14.53 -26.11 3.33
C LEU A 96 14.15 -27.07 2.20
N LEU A 97 12.88 -27.48 2.13
CA LEU A 97 12.39 -28.36 1.07
C LEU A 97 12.53 -27.69 -0.30
N ASN A 98 12.20 -26.40 -0.40
CA ASN A 98 12.36 -25.65 -1.62
C ASN A 98 13.83 -25.55 -2.05
N ALA A 99 14.75 -25.29 -1.13
CA ALA A 99 16.18 -25.27 -1.41
C ALA A 99 16.72 -26.64 -1.84
N LEU A 100 16.32 -27.73 -1.17
CA LEU A 100 16.73 -29.11 -1.52
C LEU A 100 16.19 -29.55 -2.89
N THR A 101 15.05 -29.04 -3.32
CA THR A 101 14.44 -29.33 -4.62
C THR A 101 14.81 -28.31 -5.69
N LEU A 102 15.86 -27.52 -5.49
CA LEU A 102 16.32 -26.48 -6.42
C LEU A 102 15.18 -25.54 -6.84
N LEU A 103 14.40 -25.09 -5.87
CA LEU A 103 13.26 -24.19 -6.04
C LEU A 103 12.06 -24.76 -6.81
N LEU A 104 12.04 -26.06 -7.07
CA LEU A 104 10.93 -26.69 -7.82
C LEU A 104 9.64 -26.80 -7.01
N VAL A 105 9.74 -27.04 -5.69
CA VAL A 105 8.55 -27.17 -4.84
C VAL A 105 8.09 -25.79 -4.38
N PRO A 106 6.90 -25.32 -4.78
CA PRO A 106 6.40 -24.03 -4.32
C PRO A 106 6.05 -24.07 -2.83
N TYR A 107 6.33 -22.97 -2.13
CA TYR A 107 5.96 -22.79 -0.74
C TYR A 107 5.23 -21.46 -0.51
N PRO A 108 4.33 -21.41 0.47
CA PRO A 108 3.60 -20.18 0.77
C PRO A 108 4.45 -19.23 1.62
N VAL A 109 4.40 -17.96 1.29
CA VAL A 109 4.86 -16.83 2.08
C VAL A 109 3.65 -15.97 2.40
N THR A 110 3.42 -15.68 3.67
CA THR A 110 2.38 -14.76 4.09
C THR A 110 3.03 -13.43 4.44
N THR A 111 2.67 -12.37 3.74
CA THR A 111 3.17 -11.03 4.02
C THR A 111 2.05 -10.20 4.66
N HIS A 112 2.35 -9.63 5.81
CA HIS A 112 1.49 -8.69 6.52
C HIS A 112 2.02 -7.28 6.27
N TYR A 113 1.12 -6.39 5.89
CA TYR A 113 1.42 -4.97 5.66
C TYR A 113 0.67 -4.13 6.68
N ASP A 114 1.37 -3.23 7.33
CA ASP A 114 0.79 -2.18 8.17
C ASP A 114 1.19 -0.82 7.58
N ILE A 115 0.20 -0.05 7.16
CA ILE A 115 0.40 1.21 6.45
C ILE A 115 -0.21 2.33 7.27
N HIS A 116 0.54 3.40 7.44
CA HIS A 116 0.11 4.60 8.16
C HIS A 116 0.33 5.83 7.27
N LEU A 117 -0.71 6.59 7.07
CA LEU A 117 -0.67 7.84 6.34
C LEU A 117 -0.83 9.01 7.29
N VAL A 118 -0.04 10.05 7.03
CA VAL A 118 -0.23 11.36 7.63
C VAL A 118 -0.50 12.34 6.50
N VAL A 119 -1.65 12.98 6.52
CA VAL A 119 -2.04 13.99 5.53
C VAL A 119 -2.11 15.34 6.22
N ALA A 120 -1.25 16.25 5.81
CA ALA A 120 -1.19 17.60 6.35
C ALA A 120 -1.59 18.62 5.27
N PRO A 121 -2.51 19.56 5.58
CA PRO A 121 -2.77 20.69 4.70
C PRO A 121 -1.52 21.57 4.61
N THR A 122 -1.09 21.92 3.40
CA THR A 122 0.13 22.75 3.19
C THR A 122 -0.07 24.21 3.60
N ALA A 123 -1.30 24.69 3.62
CA ALA A 123 -1.66 26.03 4.12
C ALA A 123 -1.73 26.13 5.66
N GLY A 124 -1.42 25.04 6.37
CA GLY A 124 -1.57 24.94 7.82
C GLY A 124 -2.93 24.38 8.23
N GLY A 125 -2.96 23.68 9.34
CA GLY A 125 -4.17 23.01 9.85
C GLY A 125 -3.80 21.74 10.62
N GLN A 126 -4.82 21.03 11.11
CA GLN A 126 -4.58 19.78 11.80
C GLN A 126 -4.32 18.66 10.79
N PRO A 127 -3.31 17.82 11.01
CA PRO A 127 -3.08 16.66 10.17
C PRO A 127 -4.18 15.60 10.39
N ALA A 128 -4.54 14.92 9.32
CA ALA A 128 -5.38 13.73 9.35
C ALA A 128 -4.53 12.47 9.29
N PHE A 129 -5.02 11.39 9.89
CA PHE A 129 -4.32 10.12 9.99
C PHE A 129 -5.20 9.00 9.46
N ALA A 130 -4.61 8.13 8.66
CA ALA A 130 -5.27 6.91 8.24
C ALA A 130 -4.32 5.72 8.39
N SER A 131 -4.88 4.56 8.67
CA SER A 131 -4.11 3.33 8.75
C SER A 131 -4.89 2.18 8.15
N ALA A 132 -4.17 1.27 7.49
CA ALA A 132 -4.72 0.04 6.99
C ALA A 132 -3.71 -1.09 7.21
N SER A 133 -4.23 -2.25 7.59
CA SER A 133 -3.45 -3.48 7.65
C SER A 133 -4.02 -4.48 6.65
N SER A 134 -3.14 -5.26 6.07
CA SER A 134 -3.48 -6.29 5.10
C SER A 134 -2.57 -7.49 5.25
N SER A 135 -3.04 -8.64 4.79
CA SER A 135 -2.20 -9.83 4.68
C SER A 135 -2.39 -10.48 3.33
N ASP A 136 -1.29 -10.68 2.61
CA ASP A 136 -1.27 -11.39 1.34
C ASP A 136 -0.53 -12.71 1.47
N ARG A 137 -1.00 -13.73 0.77
CA ARG A 137 -0.37 -15.05 0.71
C ARG A 137 0.11 -15.34 -0.70
N THR A 138 1.40 -15.23 -0.88
CA THR A 138 2.08 -15.48 -2.15
C THR A 138 2.76 -16.85 -2.13
N TRP A 139 2.75 -17.54 -3.27
CA TRP A 139 3.49 -18.78 -3.46
C TRP A 139 4.81 -18.47 -4.18
N VAL A 140 5.90 -18.97 -3.63
CA VAL A 140 7.24 -18.77 -4.20
C VAL A 140 7.78 -20.11 -4.68
N GLY A 141 8.28 -20.17 -5.91
CA GLY A 141 8.87 -21.38 -6.50
C GLY A 141 9.09 -21.24 -8.01
N LEU A 142 10.09 -21.92 -8.54
CA LEU A 142 10.46 -21.80 -9.96
C LEU A 142 9.35 -22.22 -10.91
N LEU A 143 8.56 -23.24 -10.55
CA LEU A 143 7.42 -23.69 -11.39
C LEU A 143 6.30 -22.64 -11.53
N LEU A 144 6.26 -21.66 -10.65
CA LEU A 144 5.23 -20.59 -10.71
C LEU A 144 5.54 -19.53 -11.77
N VAL A 145 6.75 -19.50 -12.34
CA VAL A 145 7.09 -18.61 -13.45
C VAL A 145 6.12 -18.81 -14.62
N PHE A 146 5.64 -20.03 -14.83
CA PHE A 146 4.63 -20.35 -15.87
C PHE A 146 3.21 -19.96 -15.48
N GLY A 147 2.95 -19.67 -14.19
CA GLY A 147 1.66 -19.22 -13.66
C GLY A 147 1.58 -17.73 -13.31
N ALA A 148 2.64 -16.98 -13.54
CA ALA A 148 2.76 -15.57 -13.18
C ALA A 148 1.55 -14.68 -13.60
N PRO A 149 0.91 -14.87 -14.78
CA PRO A 149 -0.22 -14.04 -15.19
C PRO A 149 -1.44 -14.13 -14.26
N PHE A 150 -1.53 -15.15 -13.42
CA PHE A 150 -2.63 -15.32 -12.47
C PHE A 150 -2.37 -14.72 -11.08
N ALA A 151 -1.12 -14.42 -10.75
CA ALA A 151 -0.72 -13.86 -9.46
C ALA A 151 -0.99 -12.34 -9.36
N GLU A 152 -0.89 -11.62 -10.48
CA GLU A 152 -1.05 -10.17 -10.54
C GLU A 152 -2.44 -9.69 -10.08
N ARG A 153 -3.50 -10.42 -10.44
CA ARG A 153 -4.89 -10.02 -10.12
C ARG A 153 -5.20 -9.97 -8.62
N GLY A 154 -4.57 -10.77 -7.81
CA GLY A 154 -4.77 -10.77 -6.35
C GLY A 154 -4.16 -9.54 -5.70
N HIS A 155 -2.97 -9.16 -6.13
CA HIS A 155 -2.25 -8.00 -5.61
C HIS A 155 -2.98 -6.69 -5.91
N ASP A 156 -3.45 -6.49 -7.14
CA ASP A 156 -4.19 -5.28 -7.54
C ASP A 156 -5.47 -5.09 -6.73
N GLN A 157 -6.19 -6.19 -6.43
CA GLN A 157 -7.40 -6.14 -5.63
C GLN A 157 -7.12 -5.73 -4.18
N GLU A 158 -6.01 -6.19 -3.62
CA GLU A 158 -5.63 -5.86 -2.25
C GLU A 158 -5.16 -4.41 -2.12
N VAL A 159 -4.36 -3.93 -3.06
CA VAL A 159 -3.97 -2.51 -3.14
C VAL A 159 -5.20 -1.62 -3.26
N ALA A 160 -6.17 -2.00 -4.10
CA ALA A 160 -7.42 -1.26 -4.25
C ALA A 160 -8.22 -1.19 -2.95
N ARG A 161 -8.28 -2.28 -2.19
CA ARG A 161 -8.97 -2.33 -0.88
C ARG A 161 -8.30 -1.43 0.15
N ILE A 162 -6.97 -1.48 0.23
CA ILE A 162 -6.17 -0.62 1.11
C ILE A 162 -6.38 0.85 0.74
N ALA A 163 -6.28 1.19 -0.54
CA ALA A 163 -6.44 2.55 -1.03
C ALA A 163 -7.81 3.14 -0.68
N ASP A 164 -8.89 2.34 -0.82
CA ASP A 164 -10.23 2.75 -0.42
C ASP A 164 -10.35 2.95 1.09
N ALA A 165 -9.86 2.01 1.88
CA ALA A 165 -9.96 2.09 3.33
C ALA A 165 -9.24 3.33 3.88
N LEU A 166 -8.07 3.64 3.35
CA LEU A 166 -7.30 4.83 3.69
C LEU A 166 -8.02 6.11 3.27
N TYR A 167 -8.55 6.15 2.04
CA TYR A 167 -9.28 7.32 1.56
C TYR A 167 -10.54 7.62 2.38
N VAL A 168 -11.33 6.61 2.71
CA VAL A 168 -12.54 6.77 3.54
C VAL A 168 -12.20 7.39 4.89
N GLN A 169 -11.16 6.89 5.57
CA GLN A 169 -10.71 7.42 6.86
C GLN A 169 -10.27 8.88 6.76
N LEU A 170 -9.53 9.25 5.70
CA LEU A 170 -9.07 10.61 5.48
C LEU A 170 -10.23 11.58 5.17
N ARG A 171 -11.14 11.15 4.29
CA ARG A 171 -12.35 11.91 3.95
C ARG A 171 -13.23 12.17 5.18
N ASP A 172 -13.43 11.17 6.02
CA ASP A 172 -14.27 11.28 7.22
C ASP A 172 -13.65 12.23 8.27
N GLN A 173 -12.34 12.50 8.19
CA GLN A 173 -11.63 13.53 8.94
C GLN A 173 -11.60 14.90 8.23
N GLY A 174 -12.23 15.00 7.06
CA GLY A 174 -12.24 16.24 6.25
C GLY A 174 -10.96 16.47 5.42
N ALA A 175 -10.04 15.50 5.38
CA ALA A 175 -8.88 15.57 4.50
C ALA A 175 -9.22 15.05 3.10
N LEU A 176 -8.50 15.53 2.09
CA LEU A 176 -8.74 15.20 0.66
C LEU A 176 -10.20 15.50 0.21
N SER A 177 -10.95 16.23 1.01
CA SER A 177 -12.23 16.80 0.64
C SER A 177 -12.04 18.13 -0.10
N ASP A 178 -13.15 18.71 -0.58
CA ASP A 178 -13.10 20.01 -1.24
C ASP A 178 -12.27 21.02 -0.41
N PRO A 179 -11.33 21.75 -1.03
CA PRO A 179 -10.53 22.74 -0.32
C PRO A 179 -11.46 23.74 0.36
N PRO A 180 -11.16 24.18 1.59
CA PRO A 180 -11.97 25.19 2.27
C PRO A 180 -12.03 26.43 1.40
N ARG A 181 -13.27 26.90 1.15
CA ARG A 181 -13.56 28.09 0.36
C ARG A 181 -13.10 29.35 1.08
#